data_deef7108c9673c07263c7f1f3a6a4aeb
#
_entry.id   deef7108c9673c07263c7f1f3a6a4aeb
#
_cell.length_a   1.000
_cell.length_b   1.000
_cell.length_c   1.000
_cell.angle_alpha   90.00
_cell.angle_beta   90.00
_cell.angle_gamma   90.00
#
_symmetry.space_group_name_H-M   'P 1'
#
loop_
_entity.id
_entity.type
_entity.pdbx_description
1 polymer ?
#
loop_
_entity_poly.entity_id
_entity_poly.type
_entity_poly.pdbx_seq_one_letter_code
_entity_poly.pdbx_strand_id
1 'polypeptide(L)'
;SSPVATVGRVVSVEAGEKILEDGTADIIGYGRSLLTDPDIANKVEKGECIRECLNCNKGCVDAIQSRRYLSCVLNAENGDEETIFIKPCTETKNVAIVGAGLAGLEAARVAYKRGHTVTVFEKSDRLGGQINIASVPPRKDEILRSVQYYEKFLSDKVDIQLNHEPTMDELNGFDHVILAIGAHNMDLPMPVENSNVVSSWDILNGQEVSGKCVVLGGGLVGAETAEYLANKGLEVSIVEMMDKIAAQESETVLPLMEADFEKHNVQKFVNTRVSEIKDNVIYAVNTKDETNVEIAADTIVNALGSKKNVFDDSKLTVPFTYVGDCSGERTADIASAIRTGYKAANEI
;
A
#
# COMPACT_ATOMS: atom_id res chain seq x y z
N SER A 1 -39.69 13.99 19.12
CA SER A 1 -38.68 12.95 19.27
C SER A 1 -37.33 13.60 19.56
N SER A 2 -36.46 12.94 20.30
CA SER A 2 -35.10 13.43 20.51
C SER A 2 -34.27 13.23 19.22
N PRO A 3 -33.34 14.15 18.91
CA PRO A 3 -32.42 13.97 17.79
C PRO A 3 -31.60 12.69 17.91
N VAL A 4 -31.41 12.00 16.81
CA VAL A 4 -30.62 10.75 16.71
C VAL A 4 -29.29 11.06 16.01
N ALA A 5 -28.17 10.72 16.64
CA ALA A 5 -26.86 10.79 16.02
C ALA A 5 -26.36 9.41 15.64
N THR A 6 -25.75 9.26 14.48
CA THR A 6 -25.07 8.04 14.06
C THR A 6 -23.58 8.26 13.85
N VAL A 7 -22.80 7.23 14.16
CA VAL A 7 -21.34 7.18 13.96
C VAL A 7 -20.94 5.74 13.63
N GLY A 8 -19.92 5.57 12.84
CA GLY A 8 -19.35 4.27 12.50
C GLY A 8 -19.23 4.05 10.99
N ARG A 9 -17.98 4.01 10.50
CA ARG A 9 -17.64 3.82 9.09
C ARG A 9 -18.32 4.79 8.09
N VAL A 10 -18.82 5.93 8.54
CA VAL A 10 -19.20 7.01 7.64
C VAL A 10 -17.91 7.70 7.21
N VAL A 11 -17.44 7.41 6.01
CA VAL A 11 -16.12 7.82 5.51
C VAL A 11 -16.21 8.87 4.41
N SER A 12 -17.31 8.93 3.68
CA SER A 12 -17.59 9.95 2.66
C SER A 12 -18.71 10.86 3.08
N VAL A 13 -18.74 12.05 2.50
CA VAL A 13 -19.80 13.06 2.74
C VAL A 13 -21.12 12.55 2.13
N GLU A 14 -21.06 11.98 0.95
CA GLU A 14 -22.23 11.45 0.22
C GLU A 14 -22.95 10.37 1.05
N ALA A 15 -22.19 9.50 1.73
CA ALA A 15 -22.78 8.50 2.64
C ALA A 15 -23.46 9.17 3.85
N GLY A 16 -22.88 10.23 4.37
CA GLY A 16 -23.46 11.01 5.46
C GLY A 16 -24.74 11.73 5.04
N GLU A 17 -24.71 12.43 3.92
CA GLU A 17 -25.89 13.11 3.35
C GLU A 17 -27.04 12.14 3.11
N LYS A 18 -26.76 10.98 2.52
CA LYS A 18 -27.78 9.96 2.29
C LYS A 18 -28.45 9.49 3.58
N ILE A 19 -27.71 9.30 4.67
CA ILE A 19 -28.28 8.90 5.97
C ILE A 19 -29.24 10.00 6.51
N LEU A 20 -28.89 11.28 6.32
CA LEU A 20 -29.74 12.41 6.71
C LEU A 20 -30.99 12.48 5.83
N GLU A 21 -30.84 12.38 4.51
CA GLU A 21 -31.95 12.40 3.54
C GLU A 21 -32.94 11.27 3.76
N ASP A 22 -32.46 10.06 4.08
CA ASP A 22 -33.27 8.89 4.37
C ASP A 22 -34.00 8.98 5.73
N GLY A 23 -33.71 10.03 6.52
CA GLY A 23 -34.28 10.22 7.87
C GLY A 23 -33.83 9.15 8.87
N THR A 24 -32.73 8.46 8.60
CA THR A 24 -32.18 7.41 9.48
C THR A 24 -31.54 8.03 10.73
N ALA A 25 -30.93 9.22 10.60
CA ALA A 25 -30.39 10.00 11.69
C ALA A 25 -30.52 11.51 11.40
N ASP A 26 -30.41 12.32 12.45
CA ASP A 26 -30.45 13.80 12.39
C ASP A 26 -29.03 14.39 12.40
N ILE A 27 -28.05 13.64 12.87
CA ILE A 27 -26.66 14.09 13.04
C ILE A 27 -25.69 12.98 12.63
N ILE A 28 -24.66 13.35 11.86
CA ILE A 28 -23.58 12.44 11.46
C ILE A 28 -22.32 12.72 12.27
N GLY A 29 -21.77 11.66 12.90
CA GLY A 29 -20.50 11.69 13.61
C GLY A 29 -19.36 11.14 12.73
N TYR A 30 -18.38 11.98 12.42
CA TYR A 30 -17.14 11.57 11.74
C TYR A 30 -16.04 11.33 12.78
N GLY A 31 -15.54 10.09 12.92
CA GLY A 31 -14.45 9.75 13.82
C GLY A 31 -13.11 9.67 13.08
N ARG A 32 -12.75 8.47 12.59
CA ARG A 32 -11.48 8.23 11.88
C ARG A 32 -11.29 9.08 10.62
N SER A 33 -12.37 9.50 9.98
CA SER A 33 -12.33 10.42 8.84
C SER A 33 -11.67 11.75 9.20
N LEU A 34 -11.94 12.29 10.42
CA LEU A 34 -11.30 13.51 10.92
C LEU A 34 -9.80 13.33 11.24
N LEU A 35 -9.33 12.10 11.52
CA LEU A 35 -7.89 11.84 11.64
C LEU A 35 -7.20 11.88 10.26
N THR A 36 -7.92 11.44 9.23
CA THR A 36 -7.41 11.41 7.85
C THR A 36 -7.44 12.80 7.23
N ASP A 37 -8.53 13.52 7.42
CA ASP A 37 -8.74 14.88 6.93
C ASP A 37 -9.46 15.72 7.99
N PRO A 38 -8.73 16.47 8.84
CA PRO A 38 -9.32 17.23 9.92
C PRO A 38 -10.20 18.41 9.42
N ASP A 39 -10.05 18.79 8.15
CA ASP A 39 -10.69 19.96 7.56
C ASP A 39 -11.96 19.62 6.73
N ILE A 40 -12.53 18.43 6.93
CA ILE A 40 -13.67 17.92 6.15
C ILE A 40 -14.80 18.96 6.06
N ALA A 41 -15.24 19.53 7.18
CA ALA A 41 -16.37 20.45 7.20
C ALA A 41 -16.13 21.68 6.31
N ASN A 42 -14.97 22.34 6.46
CA ASN A 42 -14.61 23.50 5.66
C ASN A 42 -14.44 23.15 4.17
N LYS A 43 -13.92 21.96 3.86
CA LYS A 43 -13.76 21.48 2.48
C LYS A 43 -15.11 21.21 1.83
N VAL A 44 -16.07 20.65 2.58
CA VAL A 44 -17.45 20.45 2.07
C VAL A 44 -18.06 21.79 1.67
N GLU A 45 -17.99 22.80 2.55
CA GLU A 45 -18.52 24.14 2.25
C GLU A 45 -17.92 24.77 1.00
N LYS A 46 -16.62 24.49 0.73
CA LYS A 46 -15.88 25.04 -0.41
C LYS A 46 -15.93 24.15 -1.67
N GLY A 47 -16.55 22.96 -1.59
CA GLY A 47 -16.53 21.98 -2.70
C GLY A 47 -15.13 21.42 -2.98
N GLU A 48 -14.24 21.41 -1.98
CA GLU A 48 -12.88 20.92 -2.11
C GLU A 48 -12.80 19.39 -1.96
N CYS A 49 -11.71 18.80 -2.49
CA CYS A 49 -11.47 17.37 -2.42
C CYS A 49 -11.13 16.91 -1.00
N ILE A 50 -11.82 15.88 -0.52
CA ILE A 50 -11.65 15.29 0.81
C ILE A 50 -10.82 14.01 0.71
N ARG A 51 -9.88 13.82 1.64
CA ARG A 51 -9.10 12.61 1.80
C ARG A 51 -9.86 11.63 2.71
N GLU A 52 -10.48 10.61 2.12
CA GLU A 52 -11.32 9.66 2.84
C GLU A 52 -10.51 8.64 3.66
N CYS A 53 -11.08 8.19 4.77
CA CYS A 53 -10.50 7.13 5.59
C CYS A 53 -10.51 5.78 4.85
N LEU A 54 -9.39 5.04 4.89
CA LEU A 54 -9.24 3.71 4.30
C LEU A 54 -9.83 2.57 5.14
N ASN A 55 -10.34 2.84 6.33
CA ASN A 55 -10.78 1.83 7.30
C ASN A 55 -9.69 0.78 7.68
N CYS A 56 -8.42 1.10 7.48
CA CYS A 56 -7.28 0.18 7.67
C CYS A 56 -6.95 -0.13 9.13
N ASN A 57 -7.45 0.65 10.07
CA ASN A 57 -7.24 0.56 11.52
C ASN A 57 -5.78 0.70 12.02
N LYS A 58 -4.78 0.57 11.18
CA LYS A 58 -3.34 0.45 11.51
C LYS A 58 -2.78 1.55 12.43
N GLY A 59 -3.02 2.83 12.09
CA GLY A 59 -2.47 3.97 12.83
C GLY A 59 -3.39 4.47 13.96
N CYS A 60 -4.63 4.04 14.00
CA CYS A 60 -5.63 4.51 14.97
C CYS A 60 -6.09 3.39 15.93
N VAL A 61 -6.93 2.46 15.50
CA VAL A 61 -7.49 1.41 16.36
C VAL A 61 -6.38 0.53 16.94
N ASP A 62 -5.48 -0.01 16.09
CA ASP A 62 -4.38 -0.87 16.53
C ASP A 62 -3.39 -0.10 17.44
N ALA A 63 -3.21 1.19 17.19
CA ALA A 63 -2.37 2.03 18.05
C ALA A 63 -2.99 2.18 19.45
N ILE A 64 -4.30 2.44 19.54
CA ILE A 64 -5.03 2.56 20.82
C ILE A 64 -4.97 1.20 21.57
N GLN A 65 -5.25 0.09 20.90
CA GLN A 65 -5.22 -1.23 21.49
C GLN A 65 -3.82 -1.59 22.02
N SER A 66 -2.77 -1.21 21.28
CA SER A 66 -1.37 -1.41 21.66
C SER A 66 -0.80 -0.31 22.56
N ARG A 67 -1.62 0.64 23.04
CA ARG A 67 -1.20 1.79 23.85
C ARG A 67 -0.08 2.61 23.20
N ARG A 68 -0.13 2.77 21.89
CA ARG A 68 0.77 3.63 21.10
C ARG A 68 0.11 4.97 20.80
N TYR A 69 0.90 5.95 20.40
CA TYR A 69 0.38 7.22 19.91
C TYR A 69 -0.48 7.03 18.68
N LEU A 70 -1.59 7.74 18.64
CA LEU A 70 -2.54 7.71 17.55
C LEU A 70 -1.95 8.42 16.33
N SER A 71 -2.14 7.82 15.16
CA SER A 71 -1.71 8.39 13.89
C SER A 71 -2.63 7.92 12.76
N CYS A 72 -2.45 8.48 11.57
CA CYS A 72 -3.14 8.04 10.36
C CYS A 72 -2.13 7.66 9.27
N VAL A 73 -2.39 6.56 8.54
CA VAL A 73 -1.50 6.11 7.46
C VAL A 73 -1.49 7.08 6.27
N LEU A 74 -2.56 7.85 6.05
CA LEU A 74 -2.67 8.83 4.98
C LEU A 74 -2.37 10.26 5.39
N ASN A 75 -2.30 10.56 6.69
CA ASN A 75 -2.08 11.90 7.19
C ASN A 75 -0.78 11.95 8.00
N ALA A 76 0.29 12.42 7.37
CA ALA A 76 1.61 12.51 8.00
C ALA A 76 1.66 13.49 9.17
N GLU A 77 0.77 14.47 9.21
CA GLU A 77 0.70 15.48 10.25
C GLU A 77 -0.02 14.99 11.52
N ASN A 78 -0.90 13.97 11.36
CA ASN A 78 -1.77 13.53 12.45
C ASN A 78 -1.01 13.03 13.69
N GLY A 79 -1.21 13.71 14.80
CA GLY A 79 -0.55 13.46 16.08
C GLY A 79 0.72 14.29 16.30
N ASP A 80 1.19 15.02 15.29
CA ASP A 80 2.40 15.84 15.33
C ASP A 80 2.17 17.24 14.73
N GLU A 81 0.92 17.72 14.69
CA GLU A 81 0.47 18.92 13.98
C GLU A 81 1.16 20.20 14.43
N GLU A 82 1.68 20.25 15.67
CA GLU A 82 2.46 21.39 16.18
C GLU A 82 3.84 21.51 15.53
N THR A 83 4.41 20.41 15.07
CA THR A 83 5.79 20.34 14.56
C THR A 83 5.86 19.97 13.08
N ILE A 84 4.89 19.22 12.61
CA ILE A 84 4.80 18.73 11.22
C ILE A 84 3.61 19.39 10.53
N PHE A 85 3.90 20.34 9.64
CA PHE A 85 2.93 21.03 8.81
C PHE A 85 3.57 21.50 7.50
N ILE A 86 2.75 21.74 6.47
CA ILE A 86 3.24 22.19 5.17
C ILE A 86 3.61 23.68 5.27
N LYS A 87 4.89 23.98 5.04
CA LYS A 87 5.43 25.35 5.04
C LYS A 87 5.46 25.90 3.62
N PRO A 88 4.95 27.11 3.35
CA PRO A 88 5.13 27.75 2.05
C PRO A 88 6.63 27.80 1.69
N CYS A 89 6.95 27.62 0.41
CA CYS A 89 8.32 27.77 -0.05
C CYS A 89 8.73 29.26 -0.03
N THR A 90 10.02 29.50 0.13
CA THR A 90 10.61 30.85 0.02
C THR A 90 10.91 31.21 -1.44
N GLU A 91 11.13 30.18 -2.26
CA GLU A 91 11.40 30.30 -3.70
C GLU A 91 10.71 29.14 -4.43
N THR A 92 10.00 29.47 -5.51
CA THR A 92 9.34 28.47 -6.35
C THR A 92 10.38 27.71 -7.18
N LYS A 93 10.31 26.40 -7.14
CA LYS A 93 11.15 25.47 -7.92
C LYS A 93 10.30 24.64 -8.88
N ASN A 94 10.93 24.20 -9.98
CA ASN A 94 10.40 23.16 -10.84
C ASN A 94 10.84 21.80 -10.28
N VAL A 95 9.90 20.99 -9.82
CA VAL A 95 10.15 19.71 -9.15
C VAL A 95 9.67 18.57 -10.04
N ALA A 96 10.60 17.66 -10.38
CA ALA A 96 10.25 16.40 -11.02
C ALA A 96 10.00 15.32 -9.97
N ILE A 97 8.94 14.52 -10.16
CA ILE A 97 8.65 13.34 -9.34
C ILE A 97 8.60 12.13 -10.26
N VAL A 98 9.44 11.15 -10.01
CA VAL A 98 9.55 9.93 -10.81
C VAL A 98 8.87 8.78 -10.07
N GLY A 99 7.70 8.36 -10.57
CA GLY A 99 6.83 7.35 -9.99
C GLY A 99 5.61 7.92 -9.27
N ALA A 100 4.44 7.46 -9.66
CA ALA A 100 3.14 7.87 -9.14
C ALA A 100 2.52 6.84 -8.17
N GLY A 101 3.34 6.16 -7.37
CA GLY A 101 2.91 5.47 -6.17
C GLY A 101 2.58 6.46 -5.05
N LEU A 102 2.06 6.00 -3.90
CA LEU A 102 1.62 6.90 -2.82
C LEU A 102 2.71 7.85 -2.33
N ALA A 103 3.97 7.43 -2.31
CA ALA A 103 5.07 8.30 -1.90
C ALA A 103 5.27 9.47 -2.87
N GLY A 104 5.24 9.21 -4.18
CA GLY A 104 5.34 10.25 -5.21
C GLY A 104 4.13 11.15 -5.25
N LEU A 105 2.92 10.58 -5.14
CA LEU A 105 1.67 11.34 -5.13
C LEU A 105 1.56 12.27 -3.91
N GLU A 106 1.98 11.81 -2.73
CA GLU A 106 2.03 12.68 -1.54
C GLU A 106 3.11 13.75 -1.68
N ALA A 107 4.26 13.42 -2.23
CA ALA A 107 5.29 14.41 -2.54
C ALA A 107 4.78 15.48 -3.51
N ALA A 108 4.05 15.09 -4.56
CA ALA A 108 3.42 16.01 -5.50
C ALA A 108 2.43 16.96 -4.81
N ARG A 109 1.56 16.42 -3.96
CA ARG A 109 0.59 17.20 -3.18
C ARG A 109 1.27 18.23 -2.29
N VAL A 110 2.32 17.81 -1.57
CA VAL A 110 3.04 18.70 -0.63
C VAL A 110 3.82 19.76 -1.38
N ALA A 111 4.59 19.39 -2.41
CA ALA A 111 5.35 20.32 -3.23
C ALA A 111 4.43 21.40 -3.88
N TYR A 112 3.29 20.98 -4.45
CA TYR A 112 2.29 21.90 -4.97
C TYR A 112 1.75 22.83 -3.87
N LYS A 113 1.36 22.29 -2.72
CA LYS A 113 0.84 23.12 -1.60
C LYS A 113 1.85 24.10 -1.05
N ARG A 114 3.13 23.83 -1.18
CA ARG A 114 4.20 24.76 -0.83
C ARG A 114 4.38 25.90 -1.86
N GLY A 115 3.88 25.74 -3.08
CA GLY A 115 3.98 26.72 -4.16
C GLY A 115 5.02 26.39 -5.23
N HIS A 116 5.48 25.15 -5.32
CA HIS A 116 6.34 24.67 -6.39
C HIS A 116 5.55 24.30 -7.65
N THR A 117 6.19 24.36 -8.81
CA THR A 117 5.70 23.78 -10.07
C THR A 117 6.11 22.31 -10.09
N VAL A 118 5.16 21.41 -10.32
CA VAL A 118 5.38 19.96 -10.19
C VAL A 118 5.04 19.24 -11.48
N THR A 119 5.95 18.37 -11.92
CA THR A 119 5.71 17.36 -12.96
C THR A 119 5.89 15.97 -12.38
N VAL A 120 4.90 15.10 -12.58
CA VAL A 120 4.92 13.70 -12.16
C VAL A 120 5.09 12.82 -13.39
N PHE A 121 6.13 12.00 -13.40
CA PHE A 121 6.39 11.01 -14.45
C PHE A 121 5.99 9.62 -13.94
N GLU A 122 5.17 8.91 -14.70
CA GLU A 122 4.75 7.55 -14.38
C GLU A 122 4.88 6.66 -15.63
N LYS A 123 5.65 5.57 -15.48
CA LYS A 123 5.90 4.64 -16.60
C LYS A 123 4.67 3.84 -17.01
N SER A 124 3.71 3.63 -16.10
CA SER A 124 2.46 2.92 -16.38
C SER A 124 1.38 3.88 -16.92
N ASP A 125 0.26 3.31 -17.35
CA ASP A 125 -0.91 4.01 -17.87
C ASP A 125 -1.83 4.60 -16.79
N ARG A 126 -1.48 4.42 -15.50
CA ARG A 126 -2.32 4.82 -14.35
C ARG A 126 -1.51 5.16 -13.10
N LEU A 127 -2.12 5.97 -12.22
CA LEU A 127 -1.58 6.30 -10.91
C LEU A 127 -1.75 5.14 -9.91
N GLY A 128 -1.08 5.23 -8.76
CA GLY A 128 -1.27 4.36 -7.61
C GLY A 128 -0.17 3.33 -7.37
N GLY A 129 0.61 2.96 -8.41
CA GLY A 129 1.70 2.00 -8.26
C GLY A 129 1.23 0.69 -7.59
N GLN A 130 1.89 0.26 -6.51
CA GLN A 130 1.59 -0.97 -5.79
C GLN A 130 0.18 -1.01 -5.16
N ILE A 131 -0.47 0.14 -4.91
CA ILE A 131 -1.84 0.15 -4.36
C ILE A 131 -2.82 -0.54 -5.29
N ASN A 132 -2.60 -0.47 -6.61
CA ASN A 132 -3.46 -1.13 -7.59
C ASN A 132 -3.50 -2.66 -7.41
N ILE A 133 -2.38 -3.29 -7.08
CA ILE A 133 -2.33 -4.73 -6.79
C ILE A 133 -2.71 -5.04 -5.33
N ALA A 134 -2.34 -4.19 -4.39
CA ALA A 134 -2.67 -4.36 -2.98
C ALA A 134 -4.17 -4.22 -2.68
N SER A 135 -4.95 -3.63 -3.58
CA SER A 135 -6.42 -3.50 -3.46
C SER A 135 -7.19 -4.74 -3.92
N VAL A 136 -6.54 -5.68 -4.61
CA VAL A 136 -7.19 -6.84 -5.24
C VAL A 136 -7.63 -7.92 -4.23
N PRO A 137 -6.86 -8.22 -3.15
CA PRO A 137 -7.29 -9.20 -2.16
C PRO A 137 -8.61 -8.82 -1.48
N PRO A 138 -9.33 -9.80 -0.91
CA PRO A 138 -10.60 -9.55 -0.22
C PRO A 138 -10.51 -8.42 0.81
N ARG A 139 -11.54 -7.55 0.86
CA ARG A 139 -11.67 -6.44 1.82
C ARG A 139 -10.60 -5.34 1.70
N LYS A 140 -9.81 -5.31 0.61
CA LYS A 140 -8.74 -4.31 0.41
C LYS A 140 -9.10 -3.21 -0.61
N ASP A 141 -10.23 -3.31 -1.29
CA ASP A 141 -10.70 -2.35 -2.30
C ASP A 141 -10.76 -0.91 -1.76
N GLU A 142 -11.05 -0.73 -0.48
CA GLU A 142 -11.12 0.60 0.16
C GLU A 142 -9.79 1.38 0.12
N ILE A 143 -8.63 0.71 -0.06
CA ILE A 143 -7.34 1.42 -0.15
C ILE A 143 -7.20 2.23 -1.45
N LEU A 144 -7.97 1.90 -2.50
CA LEU A 144 -8.03 2.68 -3.73
C LEU A 144 -8.52 4.11 -3.52
N ARG A 145 -9.27 4.40 -2.45
CA ARG A 145 -9.66 5.77 -2.10
C ARG A 145 -8.47 6.72 -1.99
N SER A 146 -7.29 6.19 -1.58
CA SER A 146 -6.07 6.99 -1.55
C SER A 146 -5.66 7.45 -2.95
N VAL A 147 -5.68 6.57 -3.95
CA VAL A 147 -5.35 6.91 -5.34
C VAL A 147 -6.39 7.87 -5.91
N GLN A 148 -7.67 7.58 -5.75
CA GLN A 148 -8.79 8.42 -6.19
C GLN A 148 -8.71 9.85 -5.63
N TYR A 149 -8.28 9.99 -4.36
CA TYR A 149 -8.04 11.30 -3.77
C TYR A 149 -6.94 12.07 -4.51
N TYR A 150 -5.79 11.44 -4.78
CA TYR A 150 -4.69 12.11 -5.47
C TYR A 150 -5.03 12.40 -6.93
N GLU A 151 -5.70 11.49 -7.64
CA GLU A 151 -6.20 11.73 -8.98
C GLU A 151 -7.06 12.99 -9.03
N LYS A 152 -8.07 13.06 -8.16
CA LYS A 152 -8.96 14.22 -8.09
C LYS A 152 -8.25 15.49 -7.63
N PHE A 153 -7.35 15.39 -6.64
CA PHE A 153 -6.67 16.56 -6.07
C PHE A 153 -5.63 17.15 -7.03
N LEU A 154 -4.89 16.30 -7.76
CA LEU A 154 -3.75 16.74 -8.59
C LEU A 154 -4.11 17.04 -10.04
N SER A 155 -5.27 16.60 -10.53
CA SER A 155 -5.65 16.60 -11.95
C SER A 155 -5.50 17.94 -12.68
N ASP A 156 -5.73 19.04 -11.98
CA ASP A 156 -5.71 20.42 -12.51
C ASP A 156 -4.58 21.28 -11.90
N LYS A 157 -3.70 20.68 -11.10
CA LYS A 157 -2.72 21.39 -10.27
C LYS A 157 -1.27 21.05 -10.61
N VAL A 158 -1.03 19.89 -11.17
CA VAL A 158 0.31 19.43 -11.54
C VAL A 158 0.28 18.79 -12.93
N ASP A 159 1.42 18.80 -13.62
CA ASP A 159 1.59 18.08 -14.88
C ASP A 159 1.82 16.60 -14.59
N ILE A 160 0.91 15.71 -15.06
CA ILE A 160 1.00 14.26 -14.88
C ILE A 160 1.23 13.61 -16.23
N GLN A 161 2.37 12.98 -16.40
CA GLN A 161 2.80 12.31 -17.62
C GLN A 161 2.82 10.79 -17.43
N LEU A 162 1.73 10.14 -17.85
CA LEU A 162 1.60 8.67 -17.85
C LEU A 162 2.31 8.06 -19.08
N ASN A 163 2.63 6.77 -19.00
CA ASN A 163 3.39 6.03 -20.02
C ASN A 163 4.72 6.72 -20.36
N HIS A 164 5.31 7.42 -19.38
CA HIS A 164 6.53 8.17 -19.56
C HIS A 164 7.56 7.83 -18.49
N GLU A 165 8.68 7.27 -18.91
CA GLU A 165 9.89 7.11 -18.11
C GLU A 165 10.86 8.22 -18.52
N PRO A 166 11.13 9.21 -17.65
CA PRO A 166 11.89 10.39 -18.04
C PRO A 166 13.36 10.04 -18.28
N THR A 167 13.95 10.68 -19.29
CA THR A 167 15.37 10.62 -19.58
C THR A 167 16.18 11.43 -18.56
N MET A 168 17.49 11.15 -18.47
CA MET A 168 18.39 11.96 -17.63
C MET A 168 18.43 13.43 -18.02
N ASP A 169 18.37 13.73 -19.32
CA ASP A 169 18.38 15.10 -19.81
C ASP A 169 17.12 15.85 -19.39
N GLU A 170 15.96 15.19 -19.44
CA GLU A 170 14.70 15.78 -18.93
C GLU A 170 14.81 16.07 -17.43
N LEU A 171 15.29 15.10 -16.62
CA LEU A 171 15.42 15.26 -15.17
C LEU A 171 16.42 16.37 -14.80
N ASN A 172 17.52 16.49 -15.52
CA ASN A 172 18.50 17.57 -15.30
C ASN A 172 17.98 18.97 -15.68
N GLY A 173 16.82 19.07 -16.31
CA GLY A 173 16.12 20.32 -16.58
C GLY A 173 15.29 20.87 -15.40
N PHE A 174 15.16 20.13 -14.31
CA PHE A 174 14.42 20.52 -13.10
C PHE A 174 15.36 21.07 -12.02
N ASP A 175 14.79 21.77 -11.02
CA ASP A 175 15.54 22.30 -9.90
C ASP A 175 15.74 21.26 -8.78
N HIS A 176 14.86 20.27 -8.71
CA HIS A 176 14.93 19.14 -7.76
C HIS A 176 14.19 17.91 -8.32
N VAL A 177 14.71 16.71 -8.02
CA VAL A 177 14.10 15.44 -8.43
C VAL A 177 13.75 14.61 -7.19
N ILE A 178 12.51 14.14 -7.11
CA ILE A 178 12.07 13.14 -6.12
C ILE A 178 11.92 11.79 -6.81
N LEU A 179 12.72 10.81 -6.39
CA LEU A 179 12.70 9.45 -6.92
C LEU A 179 11.79 8.58 -6.04
N ALA A 180 10.60 8.23 -6.58
CA ALA A 180 9.56 7.44 -5.92
C ALA A 180 9.30 6.13 -6.68
N ILE A 181 10.35 5.50 -7.20
CA ILE A 181 10.31 4.37 -8.12
C ILE A 181 9.91 3.02 -7.50
N GLY A 182 9.68 2.98 -6.19
CA GLY A 182 9.12 1.84 -5.47
C GLY A 182 10.02 0.60 -5.40
N ALA A 183 9.39 -0.58 -5.47
CA ALA A 183 10.04 -1.88 -5.36
C ALA A 183 9.45 -2.88 -6.38
N HIS A 184 10.04 -4.05 -6.47
CA HIS A 184 9.58 -5.21 -7.25
C HIS A 184 9.57 -6.47 -6.39
N ASN A 185 8.85 -7.50 -6.84
CA ASN A 185 8.85 -8.80 -6.16
C ASN A 185 10.27 -9.37 -6.11
N MET A 186 10.68 -9.89 -4.97
CA MET A 186 12.02 -10.47 -4.79
C MET A 186 12.10 -11.84 -5.47
N ASP A 187 13.23 -12.14 -6.08
CA ASP A 187 13.51 -13.49 -6.59
C ASP A 187 13.60 -14.50 -5.44
N LEU A 188 13.30 -15.76 -5.76
CA LEU A 188 13.45 -16.86 -4.80
C LEU A 188 14.92 -17.05 -4.43
N PRO A 189 15.27 -17.04 -3.13
CA PRO A 189 16.67 -17.16 -2.70
C PRO A 189 17.19 -18.60 -2.64
N MET A 190 16.39 -19.58 -3.08
CA MET A 190 16.76 -21.00 -3.13
C MET A 190 16.80 -21.52 -4.59
N PRO A 191 17.46 -22.67 -4.85
CA PRO A 191 17.45 -23.29 -6.16
C PRO A 191 16.03 -23.65 -6.63
N VAL A 192 15.77 -23.35 -7.91
CA VAL A 192 14.52 -23.67 -8.59
C VAL A 192 14.84 -24.38 -9.89
N GLU A 193 14.34 -25.60 -10.04
CA GLU A 193 14.54 -26.43 -11.22
C GLU A 193 13.20 -26.97 -11.73
N ASN A 194 12.95 -26.86 -13.03
CA ASN A 194 11.82 -27.44 -13.75
C ASN A 194 10.47 -27.28 -13.01
N SER A 195 10.14 -26.05 -12.59
CA SER A 195 8.97 -25.79 -11.76
C SER A 195 8.20 -24.53 -12.19
N ASN A 196 6.88 -24.58 -12.09
CA ASN A 196 5.97 -23.48 -12.40
C ASN A 196 5.90 -22.48 -11.23
N VAL A 197 6.72 -21.44 -11.29
CA VAL A 197 6.77 -20.39 -10.28
C VAL A 197 6.20 -19.09 -10.84
N VAL A 198 5.27 -18.47 -10.11
CA VAL A 198 4.61 -17.19 -10.44
C VAL A 198 4.75 -16.24 -9.27
N SER A 199 4.94 -14.96 -9.51
CA SER A 199 4.97 -13.99 -8.43
C SER A 199 3.55 -13.69 -7.91
N SER A 200 3.42 -13.41 -6.61
CA SER A 200 2.15 -12.93 -6.04
C SER A 200 1.66 -11.64 -6.71
N TRP A 201 2.58 -10.79 -7.16
CA TRP A 201 2.25 -9.54 -7.84
C TRP A 201 1.64 -9.78 -9.22
N ASP A 202 2.14 -10.77 -9.99
CA ASP A 202 1.58 -11.10 -11.30
C ASP A 202 0.17 -11.68 -11.17
N ILE A 203 -0.05 -12.53 -10.16
CA ILE A 203 -1.39 -13.06 -9.83
C ILE A 203 -2.36 -11.92 -9.49
N LEU A 204 -1.95 -10.99 -8.64
CA LEU A 204 -2.77 -9.83 -8.26
C LEU A 204 -2.93 -8.82 -9.41
N ASN A 205 -2.04 -8.84 -10.41
CA ASN A 205 -2.20 -8.11 -11.67
C ASN A 205 -3.07 -8.84 -12.72
N GLY A 206 -3.63 -10.01 -12.38
CA GLY A 206 -4.59 -10.71 -13.21
C GLY A 206 -4.04 -11.94 -13.93
N GLN A 207 -2.80 -12.38 -13.66
CA GLN A 207 -2.31 -13.66 -14.18
C GLN A 207 -3.13 -14.79 -13.57
N GLU A 208 -3.75 -15.57 -14.42
CA GLU A 208 -4.51 -16.76 -14.02
C GLU A 208 -3.57 -17.92 -13.68
N VAL A 209 -3.94 -18.67 -12.65
CA VAL A 209 -3.26 -19.88 -12.21
C VAL A 209 -4.30 -20.98 -11.96
N SER A 210 -3.86 -22.22 -11.91
CA SER A 210 -4.75 -23.38 -11.78
C SER A 210 -4.12 -24.48 -10.94
N GLY A 211 -4.96 -25.43 -10.53
CA GLY A 211 -4.55 -26.58 -9.74
C GLY A 211 -4.25 -26.22 -8.28
N LYS A 212 -3.37 -27.00 -7.66
CA LYS A 212 -2.92 -26.82 -6.29
C LYS A 212 -1.87 -25.70 -6.23
N CYS A 213 -2.20 -24.59 -5.55
CA CYS A 213 -1.33 -23.44 -5.37
C CYS A 213 -0.63 -23.51 -4.00
N VAL A 214 0.69 -23.40 -4.01
CA VAL A 214 1.48 -23.29 -2.77
C VAL A 214 2.15 -21.94 -2.70
N VAL A 215 1.72 -21.12 -1.73
CA VAL A 215 2.24 -19.77 -1.50
C VAL A 215 3.46 -19.83 -0.58
N LEU A 216 4.59 -19.38 -1.06
CA LEU A 216 5.83 -19.27 -0.29
C LEU A 216 5.93 -17.89 0.34
N GLY A 217 5.91 -17.86 1.67
CA GLY A 217 5.85 -16.68 2.50
C GLY A 217 4.44 -16.41 3.02
N GLY A 218 4.31 -16.41 4.34
CA GLY A 218 3.06 -16.14 5.08
C GLY A 218 3.00 -14.72 5.65
N GLY A 219 3.79 -13.77 5.12
CA GLY A 219 3.64 -12.34 5.40
C GLY A 219 2.29 -11.80 4.89
N LEU A 220 2.05 -10.48 5.01
CA LEU A 220 0.77 -9.88 4.58
C LEU A 220 0.45 -10.20 3.12
N VAL A 221 1.37 -9.95 2.20
CA VAL A 221 1.15 -10.16 0.76
C VAL A 221 0.85 -11.63 0.46
N GLY A 222 1.60 -12.56 1.06
CA GLY A 222 1.38 -14.00 0.85
C GLY A 222 0.05 -14.48 1.42
N ALA A 223 -0.31 -14.06 2.63
CA ALA A 223 -1.58 -14.38 3.26
C ALA A 223 -2.77 -13.83 2.45
N GLU A 224 -2.70 -12.57 2.02
CA GLU A 224 -3.71 -11.92 1.19
C GLU A 224 -3.84 -12.58 -0.19
N THR A 225 -2.71 -12.98 -0.81
CA THR A 225 -2.72 -13.72 -2.07
C THR A 225 -3.31 -15.12 -1.92
N ALA A 226 -2.99 -15.81 -0.83
CA ALA A 226 -3.57 -17.12 -0.52
C ALA A 226 -5.08 -17.04 -0.29
N GLU A 227 -5.55 -16.03 0.44
CA GLU A 227 -6.97 -15.77 0.64
C GLU A 227 -7.68 -15.46 -0.69
N TYR A 228 -7.07 -14.65 -1.55
CA TYR A 228 -7.59 -14.32 -2.87
C TYR A 228 -7.75 -15.58 -3.74
N LEU A 229 -6.73 -16.44 -3.80
CA LEU A 229 -6.76 -17.68 -4.56
C LEU A 229 -7.78 -18.68 -4.01
N ALA A 230 -7.85 -18.82 -2.68
CA ALA A 230 -8.82 -19.69 -2.01
C ALA A 230 -10.28 -19.23 -2.27
N ASN A 231 -10.53 -17.92 -2.26
CA ASN A 231 -11.86 -17.37 -2.61
C ASN A 231 -12.22 -17.57 -4.10
N LYS A 232 -11.23 -17.77 -4.97
CA LYS A 232 -11.45 -18.21 -6.36
C LYS A 232 -11.72 -19.71 -6.52
N GLY A 233 -11.68 -20.46 -5.41
CA GLY A 233 -11.99 -21.90 -5.39
C GLY A 233 -10.79 -22.81 -5.68
N LEU A 234 -9.56 -22.27 -5.61
CA LEU A 234 -8.35 -23.08 -5.77
C LEU A 234 -7.97 -23.80 -4.47
N GLU A 235 -7.31 -24.95 -4.57
CA GLU A 235 -6.67 -25.60 -3.44
C GLU A 235 -5.40 -24.83 -3.07
N VAL A 236 -5.33 -24.29 -1.85
CA VAL A 236 -4.24 -23.40 -1.44
C VAL A 236 -3.54 -23.93 -0.19
N SER A 237 -2.21 -23.84 -0.21
CA SER A 237 -1.35 -24.04 0.98
C SER A 237 -0.42 -22.84 1.14
N ILE A 238 -0.04 -22.53 2.38
CA ILE A 238 0.93 -21.48 2.71
C ILE A 238 2.12 -22.11 3.42
N VAL A 239 3.34 -21.77 2.99
CA VAL A 239 4.58 -22.18 3.65
C VAL A 239 5.25 -20.94 4.25
N GLU A 240 5.43 -20.95 5.58
CA GLU A 240 6.00 -19.84 6.32
C GLU A 240 7.10 -20.32 7.29
N MET A 241 8.23 -19.65 7.28
CA MET A 241 9.37 -19.97 8.13
C MET A 241 9.11 -19.59 9.61
N MET A 242 8.31 -18.55 9.83
CA MET A 242 7.92 -18.10 11.16
C MET A 242 6.77 -18.94 11.72
N ASP A 243 6.42 -18.72 12.98
CA ASP A 243 5.37 -19.47 13.68
C ASP A 243 3.95 -18.93 13.42
N LYS A 244 3.82 -17.79 12.71
CA LYS A 244 2.53 -17.14 12.44
C LYS A 244 2.44 -16.66 11.00
N ILE A 245 1.25 -16.83 10.42
CA ILE A 245 0.87 -16.22 9.14
C ILE A 245 0.24 -14.87 9.43
N ALA A 246 0.46 -13.89 8.55
CA ALA A 246 -0.06 -12.52 8.63
C ALA A 246 0.20 -11.83 9.99
N ALA A 247 1.37 -12.08 10.62
CA ALA A 247 1.70 -11.57 11.95
C ALA A 247 1.63 -10.03 12.08
N GLN A 248 1.64 -9.32 10.96
CA GLN A 248 1.56 -7.85 10.90
C GLN A 248 0.15 -7.34 10.54
N GLU A 249 -0.84 -8.23 10.37
CA GLU A 249 -2.20 -7.79 10.08
C GLU A 249 -2.84 -7.18 11.34
N SER A 250 -3.82 -6.29 11.11
CA SER A 250 -4.62 -5.71 12.19
C SER A 250 -5.36 -6.80 12.96
N GLU A 251 -5.32 -6.73 14.31
CA GLU A 251 -6.06 -7.65 15.18
C GLU A 251 -7.58 -7.65 14.92
N THR A 252 -8.09 -6.58 14.27
CA THR A 252 -9.50 -6.49 13.88
C THR A 252 -9.81 -7.16 12.54
N VAL A 253 -8.80 -7.42 11.70
CA VAL A 253 -8.94 -8.04 10.37
C VAL A 253 -8.52 -9.51 10.39
N LEU A 254 -7.48 -9.84 11.15
CA LEU A 254 -6.93 -11.19 11.23
C LEU A 254 -7.99 -12.29 11.47
N PRO A 255 -8.98 -12.13 12.38
CA PRO A 255 -10.02 -13.15 12.57
C PRO A 255 -10.87 -13.42 11.33
N LEU A 256 -11.08 -12.43 10.48
CA LEU A 256 -11.83 -12.59 9.21
C LEU A 256 -11.03 -13.40 8.19
N MET A 257 -9.73 -13.11 8.08
CA MET A 257 -8.81 -13.87 7.22
C MET A 257 -8.69 -15.33 7.68
N GLU A 258 -8.57 -15.56 8.99
CA GLU A 258 -8.53 -16.91 9.55
C GLU A 258 -9.82 -17.71 9.27
N ALA A 259 -10.99 -17.06 9.39
CA ALA A 259 -12.27 -17.68 9.05
C ALA A 259 -12.36 -18.05 7.55
N ASP A 260 -11.83 -17.21 6.65
CA ASP A 260 -11.76 -17.54 5.23
C ASP A 260 -10.79 -18.70 4.96
N PHE A 261 -9.65 -18.76 5.65
CA PHE A 261 -8.73 -19.89 5.54
C PHE A 261 -9.36 -21.20 6.01
N GLU A 262 -10.10 -21.18 7.12
CA GLU A 262 -10.83 -22.36 7.63
C GLU A 262 -11.93 -22.78 6.64
N LYS A 263 -12.74 -21.84 6.16
CA LYS A 263 -13.83 -22.11 5.20
C LYS A 263 -13.34 -22.78 3.91
N HIS A 264 -12.15 -22.40 3.44
CA HIS A 264 -11.57 -22.92 2.20
C HIS A 264 -10.53 -24.01 2.42
N ASN A 265 -10.35 -24.50 3.67
CA ASN A 265 -9.39 -25.53 4.04
C ASN A 265 -7.95 -25.20 3.62
N VAL A 266 -7.53 -23.93 3.74
CA VAL A 266 -6.16 -23.52 3.43
C VAL A 266 -5.18 -24.20 4.39
N GLN A 267 -4.25 -24.98 3.86
CA GLN A 267 -3.23 -25.68 4.66
C GLN A 267 -2.12 -24.70 5.04
N LYS A 268 -1.68 -24.75 6.29
CA LYS A 268 -0.66 -23.84 6.84
C LYS A 268 0.55 -24.65 7.32
N PHE A 269 1.68 -24.50 6.63
CA PHE A 269 2.97 -25.07 7.00
C PHE A 269 3.82 -23.98 7.65
N VAL A 270 3.59 -23.71 8.94
CA VAL A 270 4.38 -22.75 9.72
C VAL A 270 5.66 -23.40 10.26
N ASN A 271 6.63 -22.58 10.72
CA ASN A 271 7.97 -23.02 11.10
C ASN A 271 8.65 -23.88 10.01
N THR A 272 8.35 -23.62 8.76
CA THR A 272 8.77 -24.45 7.62
C THR A 272 9.62 -23.62 6.67
N ARG A 273 10.90 -23.94 6.59
CA ARG A 273 11.89 -23.26 5.75
C ARG A 273 12.10 -24.06 4.47
N VAL A 274 11.79 -23.44 3.34
CA VAL A 274 12.06 -24.02 2.01
C VAL A 274 13.56 -24.03 1.75
N SER A 275 14.07 -25.15 1.24
CA SER A 275 15.48 -25.34 0.87
C SER A 275 15.70 -25.43 -0.63
N GLU A 276 14.77 -26.05 -1.37
CA GLU A 276 14.86 -26.30 -2.80
C GLU A 276 13.46 -26.45 -3.39
N ILE A 277 13.34 -26.18 -4.69
CA ILE A 277 12.14 -26.41 -5.48
C ILE A 277 12.55 -27.16 -6.74
N LYS A 278 11.97 -28.34 -6.96
CA LYS A 278 12.32 -29.17 -8.10
C LYS A 278 11.12 -29.99 -8.58
N ASP A 279 10.92 -30.03 -9.90
CA ASP A 279 9.85 -30.79 -10.56
C ASP A 279 8.46 -30.53 -9.94
N ASN A 280 8.17 -29.25 -9.60
CA ASN A 280 6.97 -28.80 -8.89
C ASN A 280 6.80 -29.41 -7.48
N VAL A 281 7.85 -29.86 -6.84
CA VAL A 281 7.88 -30.26 -5.44
C VAL A 281 8.72 -29.27 -4.64
N ILE A 282 8.17 -28.80 -3.54
CA ILE A 282 8.82 -27.89 -2.59
C ILE A 282 9.43 -28.75 -1.49
N TYR A 283 10.75 -28.75 -1.39
CA TYR A 283 11.52 -29.41 -0.33
C TYR A 283 11.78 -28.40 0.78
N ALA A 284 11.37 -28.77 1.98
CA ALA A 284 11.46 -27.88 3.15
C ALA A 284 11.81 -28.66 4.41
N VAL A 285 12.18 -27.93 5.45
CA VAL A 285 12.48 -28.48 6.77
C VAL A 285 11.65 -27.72 7.82
N ASN A 286 10.95 -28.45 8.67
CA ASN A 286 10.34 -27.86 9.85
C ASN A 286 11.45 -27.47 10.85
N THR A 287 11.50 -26.19 11.21
CA THR A 287 12.58 -25.62 12.03
C THR A 287 12.48 -25.94 13.53
N LYS A 288 11.37 -26.54 13.98
CA LYS A 288 11.16 -26.94 15.40
C LYS A 288 11.61 -28.34 15.69
N ASP A 289 11.35 -29.27 14.78
CA ASP A 289 11.61 -30.70 14.99
C ASP A 289 12.56 -31.30 13.95
N GLU A 290 13.08 -30.45 13.02
CA GLU A 290 14.01 -30.81 11.96
C GLU A 290 13.49 -31.90 10.98
N THR A 291 12.17 -32.09 10.93
CA THR A 291 11.55 -33.04 10.00
C THR A 291 11.54 -32.48 8.57
N ASN A 292 11.82 -33.36 7.61
CA ASN A 292 11.70 -33.02 6.19
C ASN A 292 10.24 -32.97 5.76
N VAL A 293 9.89 -31.99 4.97
CA VAL A 293 8.56 -31.75 4.42
C VAL A 293 8.66 -31.65 2.91
N GLU A 294 7.85 -32.42 2.20
CA GLU A 294 7.72 -32.36 0.75
C GLU A 294 6.30 -31.95 0.38
N ILE A 295 6.14 -30.91 -0.44
CA ILE A 295 4.84 -30.37 -0.83
C ILE A 295 4.77 -30.29 -2.34
N ALA A 296 3.95 -31.12 -2.96
CA ALA A 296 3.68 -31.03 -4.39
C ALA A 296 2.73 -29.87 -4.69
N ALA A 297 2.95 -29.18 -5.80
CA ALA A 297 2.17 -28.05 -6.28
C ALA A 297 1.99 -28.10 -7.80
N ASP A 298 0.89 -27.57 -8.31
CA ASP A 298 0.74 -27.29 -9.75
C ASP A 298 1.25 -25.89 -10.07
N THR A 299 1.07 -24.96 -9.11
CA THR A 299 1.59 -23.59 -9.16
C THR A 299 2.25 -23.22 -7.85
N ILE A 300 3.48 -22.71 -7.91
CA ILE A 300 4.22 -22.19 -6.76
C ILE A 300 4.18 -20.67 -6.81
N VAL A 301 3.68 -20.05 -5.75
CA VAL A 301 3.51 -18.60 -5.68
C VAL A 301 4.61 -17.97 -4.84
N ASN A 302 5.45 -17.16 -5.46
CA ASN A 302 6.49 -16.42 -4.75
C ASN A 302 5.92 -15.18 -4.07
N ALA A 303 5.85 -15.20 -2.74
CA ALA A 303 5.43 -14.09 -1.89
C ALA A 303 6.45 -13.82 -0.76
N LEU A 304 7.74 -14.13 -0.98
CA LEU A 304 8.81 -13.99 0.04
C LEU A 304 9.17 -12.54 0.36
N GLY A 305 8.60 -11.57 -0.37
CA GLY A 305 8.80 -10.16 -0.12
C GLY A 305 9.15 -9.37 -1.36
N SER A 306 9.60 -8.15 -1.15
CA SER A 306 9.94 -7.21 -2.22
C SER A 306 11.34 -6.61 -2.00
N LYS A 307 11.96 -6.20 -3.10
CA LYS A 307 13.27 -5.57 -3.15
C LYS A 307 13.14 -4.20 -3.80
N LYS A 308 13.82 -3.20 -3.23
CA LYS A 308 13.81 -1.84 -3.76
C LYS A 308 14.29 -1.79 -5.21
N ASN A 309 13.66 -0.94 -6.00
CA ASN A 309 14.16 -0.60 -7.33
C ASN A 309 15.39 0.30 -7.18
N VAL A 310 16.34 0.13 -8.10
CA VAL A 310 17.58 0.92 -8.15
C VAL A 310 17.50 1.85 -9.36
N PHE A 311 17.87 3.09 -9.16
CA PHE A 311 18.00 4.09 -10.21
C PHE A 311 19.49 4.41 -10.40
N ASP A 312 19.93 4.50 -11.66
CA ASP A 312 21.30 4.97 -11.95
C ASP A 312 21.33 6.50 -11.90
N ASP A 313 21.60 7.02 -10.71
CA ASP A 313 21.66 8.47 -10.44
C ASP A 313 23.02 9.09 -10.73
N SER A 314 23.97 8.31 -11.26
CA SER A 314 25.36 8.76 -11.51
C SER A 314 25.48 9.96 -12.47
N LYS A 315 24.47 10.18 -13.30
CA LYS A 315 24.40 11.27 -14.28
C LYS A 315 23.41 12.37 -13.89
N LEU A 316 22.79 12.26 -12.73
CA LEU A 316 21.87 13.29 -12.25
C LEU A 316 22.69 14.44 -11.64
N THR A 317 22.58 15.63 -12.21
CA THR A 317 23.38 16.81 -11.85
C THR A 317 22.64 17.79 -10.94
N VAL A 318 21.36 17.57 -10.70
CA VAL A 318 20.51 18.38 -9.83
C VAL A 318 20.28 17.67 -8.48
N PRO A 319 19.95 18.40 -7.41
CA PRO A 319 19.58 17.80 -6.14
C PRO A 319 18.45 16.78 -6.28
N PHE A 320 18.56 15.65 -5.59
CA PHE A 320 17.52 14.62 -5.62
C PHE A 320 17.33 13.93 -4.27
N THR A 321 16.16 13.32 -4.10
CA THR A 321 15.78 12.63 -2.86
C THR A 321 15.00 11.35 -3.19
N TYR A 322 15.36 10.23 -2.58
CA TYR A 322 14.60 8.98 -2.67
C TYR A 322 13.47 8.94 -1.62
N VAL A 323 12.28 8.47 -2.03
CA VAL A 323 11.11 8.32 -1.14
C VAL A 323 10.40 6.98 -1.35
N GLY A 324 9.65 6.54 -0.35
CA GLY A 324 8.94 5.25 -0.39
C GLY A 324 9.90 4.05 -0.37
N ASP A 325 9.49 2.96 -0.98
CA ASP A 325 10.20 1.68 -0.94
C ASP A 325 11.63 1.73 -1.48
N CYS A 326 11.93 2.64 -2.41
CA CYS A 326 13.28 2.77 -2.95
C CYS A 326 14.25 3.54 -2.05
N SER A 327 13.76 4.23 -1.00
CA SER A 327 14.59 5.04 -0.10
C SER A 327 15.25 4.25 1.02
N GLY A 328 14.74 3.06 1.38
CA GLY A 328 15.16 2.29 2.55
C GLY A 328 15.85 0.97 2.20
N GLU A 329 16.34 0.28 3.23
CA GLU A 329 16.84 -1.09 3.09
C GLU A 329 15.71 -2.12 2.99
N ARG A 330 14.54 -1.81 3.59
CA ARG A 330 13.33 -2.62 3.56
C ARG A 330 12.22 -1.85 2.88
N THR A 331 11.33 -2.58 2.21
CA THR A 331 10.12 -2.00 1.62
C THR A 331 9.21 -1.49 2.72
N ALA A 332 8.55 -0.36 2.42
CA ALA A 332 7.71 0.38 3.34
C ALA A 332 6.25 -0.09 3.27
N ASP A 333 5.44 0.45 4.15
CA ASP A 333 3.99 0.39 4.11
C ASP A 333 3.40 1.74 3.63
N ILE A 334 2.07 1.83 3.57
CA ILE A 334 1.36 3.06 3.18
C ILE A 334 1.82 4.25 4.05
N ALA A 335 1.93 4.06 5.37
CA ALA A 335 2.30 5.13 6.29
C ALA A 335 3.72 5.64 6.02
N SER A 336 4.67 4.74 5.81
CA SER A 336 6.05 5.08 5.48
C SER A 336 6.17 5.75 4.12
N ALA A 337 5.42 5.27 3.11
CA ALA A 337 5.37 5.89 1.80
C ALA A 337 4.87 7.34 1.88
N ILE A 338 3.75 7.57 2.57
CA ILE A 338 3.19 8.91 2.78
C ILE A 338 4.16 9.81 3.54
N ARG A 339 4.73 9.34 4.67
CA ARG A 339 5.65 10.15 5.49
C ARG A 339 6.93 10.53 4.77
N THR A 340 7.53 9.61 4.01
CA THR A 340 8.76 9.88 3.26
C THR A 340 8.50 10.87 2.13
N GLY A 341 7.40 10.72 1.36
CA GLY A 341 6.99 11.67 0.34
C GLY A 341 6.69 13.06 0.90
N TYR A 342 5.91 13.11 2.00
CA TYR A 342 5.60 14.34 2.71
C TYR A 342 6.87 15.08 3.16
N LYS A 343 7.77 14.37 3.85
CA LYS A 343 8.99 14.94 4.39
C LYS A 343 9.89 15.49 3.29
N ALA A 344 10.19 14.68 2.27
CA ALA A 344 11.06 15.08 1.17
C ALA A 344 10.55 16.34 0.47
N ALA A 345 9.27 16.40 0.15
CA ALA A 345 8.70 17.58 -0.49
C ALA A 345 8.62 18.80 0.43
N ASN A 346 8.50 18.60 1.75
CA ASN A 346 8.44 19.70 2.72
C ASN A 346 9.83 20.30 3.03
N GLU A 347 10.90 19.65 2.61
CA GLU A 347 12.28 20.08 2.80
C GLU A 347 12.92 20.73 1.54
N ILE A 348 12.26 20.69 0.36
CA ILE A 348 12.69 21.40 -0.87
C ILE A 348 12.55 22.91 -0.68
#